data_b21e4b46dc0020e7913ce617e9e39f9d
#
_entry.id   b21e4b46dc0020e7913ce617e9e39f9d
#
_cell.length_a   1.000
_cell.length_b   1.000
_cell.length_c   1.000
_cell.angle_alpha   90.00
_cell.angle_beta   90.00
_cell.angle_gamma   90.00
#
_symmetry.space_group_name_H-M   'P 1'
#
loop_
_entity.id
_entity.type
_entity.pdbx_description
1 polymer ?
#
loop_
_entity_poly.entity_id
_entity_poly.type
_entity_poly.pdbx_seq_one_letter_code
_entity_poly.pdbx_strand_id
1 'polypeptide(L)'
;VYQVVAIELNNAYPYPFGKVQDLSTVLLEYSDINYPLGINIDIFPIDGLPVDLKKSDKHFLKIKWLMMIMNLKKVKITIKRSFLKNLILLIGKILTLLIPYRFIVCKMSYIAQRYDYEKSDYVSNLSCPDGKHERTSKRVFENSIEILFEGNNFYAPIGYHEWLHNIYGDY
;
A
#
# COMPACT_ATOMS: atom_id res chain seq x y z
N VAL A 1 4.99 -24.30 -1.17
CA VAL A 1 6.27 -23.55 -1.18
C VAL A 1 5.95 -22.07 -1.03
N TYR A 2 6.51 -21.41 -0.02
CA TYR A 2 6.29 -19.98 0.22
C TYR A 2 7.37 -19.15 -0.48
N GLN A 3 6.99 -17.98 -0.97
CA GLN A 3 7.90 -17.02 -1.57
C GLN A 3 7.67 -15.62 -0.99
N VAL A 4 8.76 -14.95 -0.63
CA VAL A 4 8.74 -13.52 -0.32
C VAL A 4 8.99 -12.74 -1.59
N VAL A 5 8.17 -11.74 -1.86
CA VAL A 5 8.31 -10.85 -3.02
C VAL A 5 8.24 -9.39 -2.61
N ALA A 6 9.08 -8.59 -3.24
CA ALA A 6 9.12 -7.15 -3.14
C ALA A 6 9.66 -6.57 -4.45
N ILE A 7 9.54 -5.28 -4.67
CA ILE A 7 10.00 -4.63 -5.92
C ILE A 7 11.51 -4.77 -6.12
N GLU A 8 12.27 -4.81 -5.04
CA GLU A 8 13.73 -5.01 -5.07
C GLU A 8 14.13 -6.40 -5.58
N LEU A 9 13.25 -7.40 -5.36
CA LEU A 9 13.50 -8.80 -5.77
C LEU A 9 12.94 -9.10 -7.15
N ASN A 10 11.91 -8.38 -7.59
CA ASN A 10 11.29 -8.60 -8.88
C ASN A 10 10.77 -7.29 -9.48
N ASN A 11 11.36 -6.86 -10.60
CA ASN A 11 11.00 -5.62 -11.30
C ASN A 11 9.57 -5.61 -11.86
N ALA A 12 8.95 -6.78 -12.06
CA ALA A 12 7.56 -6.91 -12.49
C ALA A 12 6.56 -6.79 -11.34
N TYR A 13 7.03 -6.81 -10.09
CA TYR A 13 6.18 -6.72 -8.92
C TYR A 13 5.54 -5.32 -8.81
N PRO A 14 4.19 -5.22 -8.81
CA PRO A 14 3.50 -3.95 -9.01
C PRO A 14 3.11 -3.22 -7.74
N TYR A 15 3.55 -3.69 -6.56
CA TYR A 15 3.14 -3.14 -5.28
C TYR A 15 4.30 -2.47 -4.53
N PRO A 16 4.05 -1.38 -3.78
CA PRO A 16 5.07 -0.70 -2.99
C PRO A 16 5.27 -1.31 -1.58
N PHE A 17 4.89 -2.56 -1.38
CA PHE A 17 5.02 -3.31 -0.13
C PHE A 17 5.36 -4.77 -0.41
N GLY A 18 5.84 -5.49 0.61
CA GLY A 18 6.19 -6.90 0.47
C GLY A 18 4.98 -7.83 0.57
N LYS A 19 5.12 -9.02 0.03
CA LYS A 19 4.16 -10.13 0.20
C LYS A 19 4.88 -11.41 0.52
N VAL A 20 4.29 -12.23 1.39
CA VAL A 20 4.61 -13.66 1.49
C VAL A 20 3.45 -14.42 0.86
N GLN A 21 3.73 -15.22 -0.16
CA GLN A 21 2.70 -15.92 -0.90
C GLN A 21 2.92 -17.42 -0.94
N ASP A 22 1.83 -18.16 -1.01
CA ASP A 22 1.85 -19.60 -1.25
C ASP A 22 1.78 -19.88 -2.75
N LEU A 23 2.89 -20.38 -3.29
CA LEU A 23 3.00 -20.67 -4.73
C LEU A 23 2.15 -21.87 -5.18
N SER A 24 1.66 -22.70 -4.26
CA SER A 24 0.77 -23.80 -4.61
C SER A 24 -0.64 -23.35 -4.97
N THR A 25 -1.00 -22.11 -4.61
CA THR A 25 -2.34 -21.51 -4.79
C THR A 25 -2.35 -20.38 -5.81
N VAL A 26 -1.50 -20.45 -6.85
CA VAL A 26 -1.33 -19.38 -7.82
C VAL A 26 -2.65 -18.96 -8.47
N LEU A 27 -3.02 -17.70 -8.27
CA LEU A 27 -4.13 -17.02 -8.94
C LEU A 27 -3.55 -15.95 -9.88
N LEU A 28 -4.07 -15.87 -11.10
CA LEU A 28 -3.77 -14.77 -12.02
C LEU A 28 -4.75 -13.63 -11.74
N GLU A 29 -4.43 -12.77 -10.80
CA GLU A 29 -5.29 -11.65 -10.40
C GLU A 29 -5.34 -10.55 -11.48
N TYR A 30 -4.24 -10.35 -12.20
CA TYR A 30 -4.13 -9.34 -13.24
C TYR A 30 -3.54 -9.95 -14.52
N SER A 31 -4.36 -10.11 -15.53
CA SER A 31 -3.92 -10.62 -16.85
C SER A 31 -2.90 -9.71 -17.56
N ASP A 32 -2.79 -8.45 -17.12
CA ASP A 32 -1.91 -7.45 -17.74
C ASP A 32 -0.54 -7.37 -17.05
N ILE A 33 -0.40 -8.04 -15.91
CA ILE A 33 0.85 -8.13 -15.15
C ILE A 33 1.22 -9.61 -15.16
N ASN A 34 2.25 -9.95 -15.87
CA ASN A 34 2.76 -11.32 -15.96
C ASN A 34 3.49 -11.70 -14.64
N TYR A 35 2.73 -11.63 -13.55
CA TYR A 35 3.17 -11.93 -12.20
C TYR A 35 2.18 -12.85 -11.51
N PRO A 36 2.57 -14.10 -11.19
CA PRO A 36 1.69 -15.04 -10.49
C PRO A 36 1.49 -14.60 -9.04
N LEU A 37 0.25 -14.49 -8.61
CA LEU A 37 -0.12 -14.25 -7.22
C LEU A 37 -0.88 -15.45 -6.69
N GLY A 38 -0.40 -15.97 -5.56
CA GLY A 38 -1.09 -16.96 -4.74
C GLY A 38 -1.82 -16.33 -3.56
N ILE A 39 -2.42 -17.14 -2.70
CA ILE A 39 -2.88 -16.67 -1.38
C ILE A 39 -1.67 -16.07 -0.66
N ASN A 40 -1.84 -14.86 -0.13
CA ASN A 40 -0.72 -14.10 0.41
C ASN A 40 -1.05 -13.34 1.68
N ILE A 41 0.01 -13.01 2.42
CA ILE A 41 0.02 -12.06 3.54
C ILE A 41 0.80 -10.83 3.07
N ASP A 42 0.20 -9.65 3.22
CA ASP A 42 0.83 -8.38 2.91
C ASP A 42 1.73 -7.93 4.06
N ILE A 43 2.91 -7.42 3.73
CA ILE A 43 3.88 -6.87 4.68
C ILE A 43 3.99 -5.37 4.40
N PHE A 44 3.35 -4.56 5.24
CA PHE A 44 3.35 -3.11 5.12
C PHE A 44 4.45 -2.48 5.97
N PRO A 45 5.29 -1.62 5.40
CA PRO A 45 6.18 -0.78 6.18
C PRO A 45 5.38 0.31 6.90
N ILE A 46 5.83 0.65 8.09
CA ILE A 46 5.32 1.81 8.83
C ILE A 46 6.38 2.90 8.77
N ASP A 47 6.03 4.03 8.19
CA ASP A 47 6.93 5.15 7.93
C ASP A 47 6.62 6.35 8.82
N GLY A 48 7.64 7.18 9.08
CA GLY A 48 7.51 8.40 9.84
C GLY A 48 6.71 9.49 9.13
N LEU A 49 6.06 10.35 9.90
CA LEU A 49 5.29 11.49 9.42
C LEU A 49 5.76 12.79 10.09
N PRO A 50 5.63 13.97 9.41
CA PRO A 50 5.92 15.24 10.04
C PRO A 50 4.89 15.55 11.14
N VAL A 51 5.35 16.17 12.23
CA VAL A 51 4.50 16.63 13.35
C VAL A 51 3.46 17.65 12.90
N ASP A 52 3.80 18.52 11.96
CA ASP A 52 2.88 19.47 11.35
C ASP A 52 1.81 18.73 10.52
N LEU A 53 0.57 18.77 10.99
CA LEU A 53 -0.56 18.07 10.38
C LEU A 53 -0.81 18.49 8.93
N LYS A 54 -0.60 19.78 8.59
CA LYS A 54 -0.78 20.27 7.20
C LYS A 54 0.31 19.69 6.28
N LYS A 55 1.54 19.57 6.78
CA LYS A 55 2.62 18.94 6.03
C LYS A 55 2.37 17.44 5.89
N SER A 56 1.88 16.79 6.94
CA SER A 56 1.48 15.39 6.92
C SER A 56 0.37 15.14 5.90
N ASP A 57 -0.69 15.95 5.87
CA ASP A 57 -1.78 15.84 4.90
C ASP A 57 -1.27 16.01 3.45
N LYS A 58 -0.35 16.97 3.21
CA LYS A 58 0.31 17.12 1.90
C LYS A 58 1.17 15.91 1.55
N HIS A 59 1.73 15.23 2.54
CA HIS A 59 2.53 14.02 2.34
C HIS A 59 1.65 12.86 1.86
N PHE A 60 0.52 12.60 2.53
CA PHE A 60 -0.50 11.66 2.06
C PHE A 60 -0.99 11.97 0.65
N LEU A 61 -1.26 13.25 0.35
CA LEU A 61 -1.72 13.66 -0.96
C LEU A 61 -0.73 13.29 -2.08
N LYS A 62 0.57 13.44 -1.86
CA LYS A 62 1.60 13.06 -2.85
C LYS A 62 1.57 11.57 -3.14
N ILE A 63 1.48 10.74 -2.11
CA ILE A 63 1.35 9.29 -2.26
C ILE A 63 0.06 8.94 -3.00
N LYS A 64 -1.07 9.53 -2.61
CA LYS A 64 -2.37 9.32 -3.26
C LYS A 64 -2.34 9.62 -4.76
N TRP A 65 -1.65 10.69 -5.18
CA TRP A 65 -1.47 11.00 -6.60
C TRP A 65 -0.70 9.91 -7.35
N LEU A 66 0.38 9.39 -6.78
CA LEU A 66 1.13 8.28 -7.39
C LEU A 66 0.32 6.99 -7.45
N MET A 67 -0.43 6.67 -6.39
CA MET A 67 -1.38 5.54 -6.38
C MET A 67 -2.45 5.70 -7.46
N MET A 68 -2.99 6.90 -7.65
CA MET A 68 -3.97 7.18 -8.70
C MET A 68 -3.39 6.91 -10.10
N ILE A 69 -2.15 7.35 -10.36
CA ILE A 69 -1.46 7.06 -11.63
C ILE A 69 -1.27 5.55 -11.79
N MET A 70 -0.84 4.85 -10.75
CA MET A 70 -0.66 3.41 -10.75
C MET A 70 -1.98 2.67 -11.03
N ASN A 71 -3.07 3.07 -10.37
CA ASN A 71 -4.39 2.48 -10.55
C ASN A 71 -4.95 2.77 -11.96
N LEU A 72 -4.70 3.97 -12.51
CA LEU A 72 -5.09 4.32 -13.86
C LEU A 72 -4.48 3.36 -14.92
N LYS A 73 -3.25 2.93 -14.70
CA LYS A 73 -2.58 1.95 -15.58
C LYS A 73 -3.22 0.56 -15.48
N LYS A 74 -3.69 0.15 -14.29
CA LYS A 74 -4.30 -1.17 -14.04
C LYS A 74 -5.75 -1.29 -14.53
N VAL A 75 -6.53 -0.22 -14.46
CA VAL A 75 -7.97 -0.25 -14.77
C VAL A 75 -8.21 -0.61 -16.24
N LYS A 76 -9.05 -1.63 -16.49
CA LYS A 76 -9.42 -2.06 -17.84
C LYS A 76 -10.52 -1.18 -18.45
N ILE A 77 -10.43 -0.94 -19.75
CA ILE A 77 -11.51 -0.35 -20.53
C ILE A 77 -12.58 -1.43 -20.72
N THR A 78 -13.83 -1.14 -20.38
CA THR A 78 -14.93 -2.11 -20.46
C THR A 78 -16.16 -1.49 -21.11
N ILE A 79 -16.95 -2.31 -21.83
CA ILE A 79 -18.20 -1.89 -22.45
C ILE A 79 -19.26 -1.47 -21.40
N LYS A 80 -19.17 -2.03 -20.17
CA LYS A 80 -20.08 -1.69 -19.06
C LYS A 80 -19.92 -0.25 -18.55
N ARG A 81 -18.81 0.42 -18.91
CA ARG A 81 -18.53 1.79 -18.51
C ARG A 81 -18.97 2.77 -19.60
N SER A 82 -19.50 3.96 -19.24
CA SER A 82 -19.92 4.96 -20.21
C SER A 82 -18.77 5.37 -21.14
N PHE A 83 -19.09 5.72 -22.38
CA PHE A 83 -18.12 6.14 -23.40
C PHE A 83 -17.20 7.26 -22.91
N LEU A 84 -17.74 8.31 -22.28
CA LEU A 84 -16.96 9.43 -21.75
C LEU A 84 -15.94 9.00 -20.70
N LYS A 85 -16.34 8.11 -19.78
CA LYS A 85 -15.43 7.57 -18.75
C LYS A 85 -14.33 6.71 -19.35
N ASN A 86 -14.63 5.94 -20.39
CA ASN A 86 -13.63 5.16 -21.13
C ASN A 86 -12.66 6.06 -21.91
N LEU A 87 -13.16 7.15 -22.51
CA LEU A 87 -12.31 8.12 -23.21
C LEU A 87 -11.32 8.81 -22.27
N ILE A 88 -11.78 9.28 -21.11
CA ILE A 88 -10.93 9.87 -20.07
C ILE A 88 -9.87 8.85 -19.61
N LEU A 89 -10.28 7.60 -19.38
CA LEU A 89 -9.38 6.53 -19.00
C LEU A 89 -8.32 6.25 -20.08
N LEU A 90 -8.72 6.24 -21.35
CA LEU A 90 -7.81 6.03 -22.48
C LEU A 90 -6.76 7.15 -22.56
N ILE A 91 -7.19 8.40 -22.47
CA ILE A 91 -6.29 9.56 -22.45
C ILE A 91 -5.30 9.44 -21.29
N GLY A 92 -5.80 9.13 -20.09
CA GLY A 92 -4.95 8.93 -18.92
C GLY A 92 -3.95 7.79 -19.08
N LYS A 93 -4.35 6.66 -19.69
CA LYS A 93 -3.44 5.55 -20.02
C LYS A 93 -2.35 5.97 -21.01
N ILE A 94 -2.71 6.73 -22.04
CA ILE A 94 -1.74 7.24 -23.05
C ILE A 94 -0.71 8.14 -22.36
N LEU A 95 -1.16 9.09 -21.53
CA LEU A 95 -0.28 10.02 -20.80
C LEU A 95 0.66 9.29 -19.82
N THR A 96 0.22 8.17 -19.27
CA THR A 96 1.02 7.39 -18.31
C THR A 96 1.77 6.21 -18.94
N LEU A 97 1.66 6.01 -20.25
CA LEU A 97 2.24 4.85 -20.95
C LEU A 97 3.75 4.75 -20.75
N LEU A 98 4.45 5.87 -20.87
CA LEU A 98 5.91 5.95 -20.76
C LEU A 98 6.43 5.90 -19.32
N ILE A 99 5.55 5.91 -18.32
CA ILE A 99 5.94 5.85 -16.91
C ILE A 99 5.93 4.38 -16.45
N PRO A 100 7.08 3.72 -16.24
CA PRO A 100 7.10 2.33 -15.80
C PRO A 100 6.58 2.21 -14.35
N TYR A 101 5.93 1.08 -14.02
CA TYR A 101 5.46 0.80 -12.65
C TYR A 101 6.57 0.95 -11.61
N ARG A 102 7.75 0.40 -11.91
CA ARG A 102 8.90 0.50 -11.02
C ARG A 102 9.23 1.94 -10.64
N PHE A 103 9.17 2.87 -11.60
CA PHE A 103 9.41 4.29 -11.32
C PHE A 103 8.41 4.84 -10.31
N ILE A 104 7.11 4.50 -10.48
CA ILE A 104 6.05 4.95 -9.57
C ILE A 104 6.28 4.37 -8.17
N VAL A 105 6.53 3.06 -8.07
CA VAL A 105 6.75 2.37 -6.79
C VAL A 105 8.01 2.90 -6.08
N CYS A 106 9.13 3.03 -6.78
CA CYS A 106 10.35 3.61 -6.20
C CYS A 106 10.13 5.06 -5.74
N LYS A 107 9.35 5.85 -6.51
CA LYS A 107 9.02 7.21 -6.11
C LYS A 107 8.12 7.26 -4.88
N MET A 108 7.18 6.32 -4.75
CA MET A 108 6.35 6.17 -3.55
C MET A 108 7.21 5.82 -2.34
N SER A 109 8.05 4.80 -2.44
CA SER A 109 9.00 4.42 -1.36
C SER A 109 9.90 5.59 -0.95
N TYR A 110 10.47 6.31 -1.94
CA TYR A 110 11.30 7.48 -1.66
C TYR A 110 10.54 8.59 -0.90
N ILE A 111 9.27 8.81 -1.25
CA ILE A 111 8.44 9.80 -0.56
C ILE A 111 8.07 9.28 0.82
N ALA A 112 7.67 8.01 0.96
CA ALA A 112 7.28 7.40 2.23
C ALA A 112 8.39 7.51 3.28
N GLN A 113 9.61 7.17 2.90
CA GLN A 113 10.81 7.16 3.77
C GLN A 113 11.41 8.56 4.02
N ARG A 114 10.75 9.64 3.61
CA ARG A 114 11.30 10.99 3.75
C ARG A 114 11.49 11.43 5.21
N TYR A 115 10.66 10.92 6.10
CA TYR A 115 10.71 11.22 7.52
C TYR A 115 11.16 9.97 8.27
N ASP A 116 12.19 10.14 9.09
CA ASP A 116 12.77 9.08 9.89
C ASP A 116 11.73 8.59 10.92
N TYR A 117 11.47 7.29 10.94
CA TYR A 117 10.56 6.65 11.88
C TYR A 117 10.95 6.95 13.33
N GLU A 118 12.26 6.87 13.66
CA GLU A 118 12.73 7.04 15.03
C GLU A 118 12.54 8.47 15.54
N LYS A 119 12.55 9.46 14.65
CA LYS A 119 12.41 10.89 14.97
C LYS A 119 10.99 11.41 14.82
N SER A 120 10.04 10.55 14.50
CA SER A 120 8.65 10.94 14.24
C SER A 120 7.75 10.59 15.42
N ASP A 121 6.85 11.51 15.80
CA ASP A 121 5.80 11.26 16.79
C ASP A 121 4.59 10.55 16.17
N TYR A 122 4.37 10.80 14.89
CA TYR A 122 3.30 10.20 14.09
C TYR A 122 3.86 9.30 12.99
N VAL A 123 3.17 8.21 12.75
CA VAL A 123 3.54 7.21 11.74
C VAL A 123 2.31 6.76 10.97
N SER A 124 2.53 6.11 9.83
CA SER A 124 1.47 5.49 9.03
C SER A 124 2.02 4.46 8.07
N ASN A 125 1.17 3.57 7.56
CA ASN A 125 1.44 2.84 6.34
C ASN A 125 1.31 3.79 5.13
N LEU A 126 2.42 4.17 4.52
CA LEU A 126 2.45 5.03 3.34
C LEU A 126 2.61 4.26 2.03
N SER A 127 2.74 2.94 2.09
CA SER A 127 2.85 2.11 0.89
C SER A 127 1.52 1.93 0.17
N CYS A 128 0.42 1.87 0.91
CA CYS A 128 -0.93 1.74 0.37
C CYS A 128 -1.96 2.42 1.31
N PRO A 129 -1.83 3.74 1.58
CA PRO A 129 -2.70 4.40 2.54
C PRO A 129 -4.11 4.54 2.00
N ASP A 130 -5.10 4.19 2.81
CA ASP A 130 -6.51 4.48 2.55
C ASP A 130 -6.80 5.98 2.77
N GLY A 131 -6.06 6.61 3.65
CA GLY A 131 -6.12 8.05 3.84
C GLY A 131 -5.39 8.55 5.08
N LYS A 132 -5.57 9.83 5.38
CA LYS A 132 -4.93 10.48 6.52
C LYS A 132 -5.42 10.00 7.89
N HIS A 133 -6.52 9.26 7.93
CA HIS A 133 -7.03 8.63 9.17
C HIS A 133 -6.14 7.47 9.64
N GLU A 134 -5.32 6.91 8.76
CA GLU A 134 -4.31 5.93 9.16
C GLU A 134 -3.12 6.54 9.93
N ARG A 135 -3.02 7.87 10.00
CA ARG A 135 -2.02 8.53 10.84
C ARG A 135 -2.30 8.22 12.30
N THR A 136 -1.33 7.62 12.96
CA THR A 136 -1.43 7.27 14.39
C THR A 136 -0.17 7.66 15.13
N SER A 137 -0.23 7.66 16.47
CA SER A 137 0.95 7.84 17.30
C SER A 137 1.93 6.68 17.11
N LYS A 138 3.24 6.97 17.05
CA LYS A 138 4.30 5.94 17.02
C LYS A 138 4.16 4.94 18.17
N ARG A 139 3.64 5.36 19.34
CA ARG A 139 3.42 4.51 20.52
C ARG A 139 2.62 3.24 20.22
N VAL A 140 1.75 3.28 19.23
CA VAL A 140 0.94 2.13 18.79
C VAL A 140 1.82 0.93 18.41
N PHE A 141 3.03 1.19 17.86
CA PHE A 141 3.94 0.18 17.32
C PHE A 141 5.21 -0.03 18.16
N GLU A 142 5.38 0.66 19.30
CA GLU A 142 6.62 0.58 20.10
C GLU A 142 6.81 -0.78 20.78
N ASN A 143 5.74 -1.46 21.09
CA ASN A 143 5.76 -2.78 21.72
C ASN A 143 4.74 -3.71 21.06
N SER A 144 4.91 -5.01 21.27
CA SER A 144 3.97 -6.03 20.86
C SER A 144 3.38 -6.77 22.06
N ILE A 145 2.15 -7.26 21.90
CA ILE A 145 1.47 -8.13 22.84
C ILE A 145 1.01 -9.40 22.13
N GLU A 146 0.90 -10.49 22.87
CA GLU A 146 0.25 -11.69 22.37
C GLU A 146 -1.27 -11.53 22.41
N ILE A 147 -1.92 -11.86 21.31
CA ILE A 147 -3.38 -11.93 21.19
C ILE A 147 -3.80 -13.32 20.71
N LEU A 148 -4.88 -13.83 21.25
CA LEU A 148 -5.48 -15.08 20.80
C LEU A 148 -6.39 -14.78 19.61
N PHE A 149 -6.12 -15.43 18.47
CA PHE A 149 -6.95 -15.35 17.27
C PHE A 149 -7.15 -16.77 16.70
N GLU A 150 -8.40 -17.21 16.57
CA GLU A 150 -8.77 -18.55 16.07
C GLU A 150 -8.02 -19.71 16.75
N GLY A 151 -7.83 -19.62 18.07
CA GLY A 151 -7.16 -20.65 18.87
C GLY A 151 -5.63 -20.65 18.81
N ASN A 152 -5.01 -19.69 18.12
CA ASN A 152 -3.55 -19.50 18.04
C ASN A 152 -3.13 -18.15 18.60
N ASN A 153 -1.95 -18.10 19.20
CA ASN A 153 -1.36 -16.84 19.69
C ASN A 153 -0.57 -16.16 18.56
N PHE A 154 -0.83 -14.87 18.37
CA PHE A 154 -0.14 -14.00 17.44
C PHE A 154 0.38 -12.74 18.16
N TYR A 155 1.48 -12.18 17.65
CA TYR A 155 1.94 -10.89 18.09
C TYR A 155 1.22 -9.78 17.35
N ALA A 156 0.68 -8.81 18.10
CA ALA A 156 0.09 -7.60 17.57
C ALA A 156 0.76 -6.36 18.18
N PRO A 157 0.77 -5.20 17.52
CA PRO A 157 1.19 -3.94 18.13
C PRO A 157 0.39 -3.67 19.42
N ILE A 158 1.02 -3.13 20.45
CA ILE A 158 0.33 -2.86 21.72
C ILE A 158 -0.89 -1.95 21.55
N GLY A 159 -0.86 -1.01 20.61
CA GLY A 159 -1.96 -0.10 20.28
C GLY A 159 -2.83 -0.58 19.12
N TYR A 160 -2.88 -1.90 18.81
CA TYR A 160 -3.61 -2.42 17.64
C TYR A 160 -5.09 -1.99 17.63
N HIS A 161 -5.71 -1.90 18.79
CA HIS A 161 -7.12 -1.51 18.91
C HIS A 161 -7.35 -0.05 18.49
N GLU A 162 -6.49 0.88 18.95
CA GLU A 162 -6.52 2.28 18.54
C GLU A 162 -6.33 2.40 17.01
N TRP A 163 -5.37 1.64 16.46
CA TRP A 163 -5.08 1.68 15.02
C TRP A 163 -6.24 1.13 14.18
N LEU A 164 -6.79 -0.02 14.56
CA LEU A 164 -7.94 -0.61 13.87
C LEU A 164 -9.18 0.29 13.95
N HIS A 165 -9.42 0.89 15.11
CA HIS A 165 -10.53 1.85 15.27
C HIS A 165 -10.36 3.08 14.37
N ASN A 166 -9.15 3.60 14.20
CA ASN A 166 -8.88 4.72 13.29
C ASN A 166 -9.14 4.36 11.82
N ILE A 167 -8.93 3.11 11.42
CA ILE A 167 -9.12 2.64 10.05
C ILE A 167 -10.57 2.24 9.78
N TYR A 168 -11.15 1.46 10.69
CA TYR A 168 -12.42 0.77 10.46
C TYR A 168 -13.59 1.33 11.27
N GLY A 169 -13.34 2.26 12.20
CA GLY A 169 -14.34 2.73 13.16
C GLY A 169 -14.65 1.67 14.22
N ASP A 170 -15.90 1.60 14.63
CA ASP A 170 -16.39 0.56 15.54
C ASP A 170 -16.49 -0.78 14.78
N TYR A 171 -15.48 -1.64 14.91
CA TYR A 171 -15.35 -2.93 14.24
C TYR A 171 -15.69 -4.11 15.16
#